data_36e99b10a5b109f37d89519c9e939654
#
_entry.id   36e99b10a5b109f37d89519c9e939654
#
_cell.length_a   1.000
_cell.length_b   1.000
_cell.length_c   1.000
_cell.angle_alpha   90.00
_cell.angle_beta   90.00
_cell.angle_gamma   90.00
#
_symmetry.space_group_name_H-M   'P 1'
#
loop_
_entity.id
_entity.type
_entity.pdbx_description
1 polymer ?
#
loop_
_entity_poly.entity_id
_entity_poly.type
_entity_poly.pdbx_seq_one_letter_code
_entity_poly.pdbx_strand_id
1 'polypeptide(L)'
;MDTQQADCLGCRLAHGIEVAHIVYENEWVACLLDIDPFSEGHMLILPKEHFVDWTDLDERTMQKVCEAVSSLSHALNKLYKPDGITICQNGGAFNELTHFHMHVIPRFHYDGFAWSDPLHEHGAASHLAATRTKVAEALHNLFDDTAVNTKKETENDQSEQC
;
A
#
# COMPACT_ATOMS: atom_id res chain seq x y z
N MET A 1 8.45 -21.01 -4.41
CA MET A 1 8.06 -19.86 -5.22
C MET A 1 7.40 -20.38 -6.48
N ASP A 2 6.21 -19.91 -6.77
CA ASP A 2 5.52 -20.05 -8.04
C ASP A 2 6.36 -19.36 -9.14
N THR A 3 6.24 -19.80 -10.41
CA THR A 3 6.96 -19.23 -11.55
C THR A 3 6.69 -17.71 -11.71
N GLN A 4 5.49 -17.27 -11.41
CA GLN A 4 5.10 -15.85 -11.44
C GLN A 4 5.83 -15.01 -10.38
N GLN A 5 6.04 -15.57 -9.19
CA GLN A 5 6.82 -14.92 -8.13
C GLN A 5 8.31 -14.83 -8.47
N ALA A 6 8.86 -15.84 -9.18
CA ALA A 6 10.25 -15.84 -9.58
C ALA A 6 10.58 -14.74 -10.61
N ASP A 7 9.63 -14.39 -11.48
CA ASP A 7 9.80 -13.36 -12.51
C ASP A 7 9.54 -11.94 -11.98
N CYS A 8 8.85 -11.78 -10.85
CA CYS A 8 8.53 -10.49 -10.26
C CYS A 8 9.73 -9.91 -9.50
N LEU A 9 10.18 -8.71 -9.90
CA LEU A 9 11.28 -8.00 -9.22
C LEU A 9 10.93 -7.71 -7.74
N GLY A 10 9.71 -7.26 -7.46
CA GLY A 10 9.28 -6.99 -6.09
C GLY A 10 9.31 -8.23 -5.21
N CYS A 11 8.90 -9.40 -5.72
CA CYS A 11 9.04 -10.67 -4.99
C CYS A 11 10.50 -10.99 -4.70
N ARG A 12 11.39 -10.83 -5.68
CA ARG A 12 12.82 -11.11 -5.49
C ARG A 12 13.47 -10.16 -4.47
N LEU A 13 13.09 -8.88 -4.48
CA LEU A 13 13.51 -7.89 -3.48
C LEU A 13 12.98 -8.26 -2.09
N ALA A 14 11.70 -8.55 -1.97
CA ALA A 14 11.06 -8.90 -0.71
C ALA A 14 11.66 -10.15 -0.05
N HIS A 15 12.14 -11.11 -0.87
CA HIS A 15 12.77 -12.33 -0.38
C HIS A 15 14.31 -12.29 -0.32
N GLY A 16 14.94 -11.13 -0.59
CA GLY A 16 16.40 -10.99 -0.54
C GLY A 16 17.14 -11.77 -1.63
N ILE A 17 16.48 -12.11 -2.73
CA ILE A 17 17.08 -12.76 -3.90
C ILE A 17 17.83 -11.72 -4.74
N GLU A 18 17.25 -10.53 -4.87
CA GLU A 18 17.92 -9.37 -5.46
C GLU A 18 18.66 -8.57 -4.38
N VAL A 19 19.73 -7.92 -4.79
CA VAL A 19 20.51 -7.05 -3.90
C VAL A 19 19.68 -5.83 -3.51
N ALA A 20 19.39 -5.70 -2.23
CA ALA A 20 18.64 -4.59 -1.67
C ALA A 20 19.16 -4.23 -0.27
N HIS A 21 18.96 -2.99 0.14
CA HIS A 21 19.27 -2.54 1.49
C HIS A 21 18.09 -2.81 2.43
N ILE A 22 17.87 -4.08 2.78
CA ILE A 22 16.81 -4.49 3.71
C ILE A 22 17.20 -4.02 5.11
N VAL A 23 16.31 -3.26 5.75
CA VAL A 23 16.52 -2.73 7.11
C VAL A 23 15.72 -3.48 8.16
N TYR A 24 14.62 -4.11 7.74
CA TYR A 24 13.79 -4.96 8.58
C TYR A 24 13.01 -5.94 7.71
N GLU A 25 12.81 -7.15 8.21
CA GLU A 25 11.90 -8.13 7.60
C GLU A 25 11.28 -9.05 8.65
N ASN A 26 10.15 -9.59 8.32
CA ASN A 26 9.48 -10.67 9.05
C ASN A 26 8.82 -11.65 8.07
N GLU A 27 7.94 -12.52 8.55
CA GLU A 27 7.21 -13.48 7.71
C GLU A 27 6.24 -12.82 6.71
N TRP A 28 5.86 -11.55 6.92
CA TRP A 28 4.81 -10.85 6.15
C TRP A 28 5.35 -9.77 5.22
N VAL A 29 6.36 -9.03 5.67
CA VAL A 29 6.86 -7.86 4.94
C VAL A 29 8.37 -7.78 4.96
N ALA A 30 8.94 -7.16 3.92
CA ALA A 30 10.30 -6.65 3.91
C ALA A 30 10.28 -5.13 3.78
N CYS A 31 11.10 -4.46 4.59
CA CYS A 31 11.30 -3.02 4.56
C CYS A 31 12.71 -2.73 4.07
N LEU A 32 12.85 -1.99 3.00
CA LEU A 32 14.14 -1.73 2.36
C LEU A 32 14.26 -0.25 1.98
N LEU A 33 15.49 0.23 1.83
CA LEU A 33 15.73 1.58 1.30
C LEU A 33 15.39 1.61 -0.20
N ASP A 34 14.76 2.70 -0.62
CA ASP A 34 14.57 2.97 -2.04
C ASP A 34 15.92 3.18 -2.71
N ILE A 35 16.10 2.65 -3.93
CA ILE A 35 17.35 2.77 -4.69
C ILE A 35 17.50 4.17 -5.32
N ASP A 36 16.40 4.87 -5.55
CA ASP A 36 16.34 6.24 -6.05
C ASP A 36 15.56 7.14 -5.07
N PRO A 37 16.15 7.39 -3.89
CA PRO A 37 15.43 7.98 -2.78
C PRO A 37 15.17 9.48 -2.99
N PHE A 38 13.96 9.95 -2.69
CA PHE A 38 13.64 11.39 -2.64
C PHE A 38 14.34 12.12 -1.49
N SER A 39 14.63 11.42 -0.40
CA SER A 39 15.34 11.93 0.76
C SER A 39 16.06 10.80 1.48
N GLU A 40 17.04 11.12 2.31
CA GLU A 40 17.68 10.13 3.15
C GLU A 40 16.66 9.46 4.08
N GLY A 41 16.65 8.12 4.07
CA GLY A 41 15.65 7.33 4.80
C GLY A 41 14.34 7.08 4.07
N HIS A 42 14.23 7.39 2.77
CA HIS A 42 13.11 6.95 1.95
C HIS A 42 13.10 5.42 1.87
N MET A 43 12.01 4.83 2.30
CA MET A 43 11.86 3.39 2.45
C MET A 43 10.66 2.85 1.68
N LEU A 44 10.79 1.59 1.28
CA LEU A 44 9.72 0.79 0.70
C LEU A 44 9.33 -0.32 1.68
N ILE A 45 8.05 -0.63 1.76
CA ILE A 45 7.50 -1.79 2.44
C ILE A 45 6.87 -2.68 1.39
N LEU A 46 7.39 -3.89 1.22
CA LEU A 46 6.89 -4.89 0.29
C LEU A 46 6.33 -6.09 1.06
N PRO A 47 5.10 -6.55 0.80
CA PRO A 47 4.65 -7.86 1.28
C PRO A 47 5.56 -8.99 0.76
N LYS A 48 5.68 -10.07 1.56
CA LYS A 48 6.38 -11.29 1.11
C LYS A 48 5.57 -12.04 0.06
N GLU A 49 4.26 -12.05 0.21
CA GLU A 49 3.33 -12.59 -0.78
C GLU A 49 3.15 -11.60 -1.94
N HIS A 50 2.88 -12.14 -3.14
CA HIS A 50 2.72 -11.33 -4.33
C HIS A 50 1.32 -10.73 -4.41
N PHE A 51 1.25 -9.42 -4.27
CA PHE A 51 0.08 -8.59 -4.55
C PHE A 51 0.47 -7.52 -5.56
N VAL A 52 -0.45 -7.07 -6.40
CA VAL A 52 -0.18 -6.02 -7.39
C VAL A 52 -0.67 -4.68 -6.87
N ASP A 53 -1.91 -4.61 -6.41
CA ASP A 53 -2.57 -3.38 -5.97
C ASP A 53 -3.06 -3.45 -4.52
N TRP A 54 -3.44 -2.29 -3.98
CA TRP A 54 -4.01 -2.16 -2.63
C TRP A 54 -5.24 -3.05 -2.42
N THR A 55 -6.08 -3.15 -3.45
CA THR A 55 -7.33 -3.92 -3.42
C THR A 55 -7.13 -5.44 -3.43
N ASP A 56 -5.92 -5.90 -3.73
CA ASP A 56 -5.60 -7.33 -3.76
C ASP A 56 -5.15 -7.84 -2.39
N LEU A 57 -4.74 -6.92 -1.48
CA LEU A 57 -4.24 -7.29 -0.16
C LEU A 57 -5.34 -7.94 0.69
N ASP A 58 -5.02 -9.06 1.31
CA ASP A 58 -5.85 -9.60 2.38
C ASP A 58 -5.74 -8.73 3.65
N GLU A 59 -6.73 -8.85 4.54
CA GLU A 59 -6.83 -8.05 5.76
C GLU A 59 -5.59 -8.17 6.64
N ARG A 60 -5.03 -9.37 6.77
CA ARG A 60 -3.88 -9.64 7.62
C ARG A 60 -2.61 -9.02 7.08
N THR A 61 -2.36 -9.15 5.78
CA THR A 61 -1.22 -8.51 5.11
C THR A 61 -1.34 -6.99 5.17
N MET A 62 -2.54 -6.44 4.94
CA MET A 62 -2.81 -5.01 5.08
C MET A 62 -2.49 -4.50 6.49
N GLN A 63 -2.92 -5.23 7.53
CA GLN A 63 -2.59 -4.91 8.91
C GLN A 63 -1.06 -4.88 9.12
N LYS A 64 -0.32 -5.87 8.60
CA LYS A 64 1.14 -5.95 8.75
C LYS A 64 1.88 -4.84 8.02
N VAL A 65 1.40 -4.43 6.85
CA VAL A 65 1.90 -3.24 6.15
C VAL A 65 1.69 -1.99 7.01
N CYS A 66 0.49 -1.78 7.57
CA CYS A 66 0.19 -0.64 8.43
C CYS A 66 1.05 -0.61 9.71
N GLU A 67 1.28 -1.76 10.34
CA GLU A 67 2.18 -1.89 11.50
C GLU A 67 3.63 -1.49 11.12
N ALA A 68 4.10 -1.93 9.95
CA ALA A 68 5.42 -1.57 9.44
C ALA A 68 5.52 -0.06 9.15
N VAL A 69 4.52 0.53 8.49
CA VAL A 69 4.44 1.99 8.25
C VAL A 69 4.58 2.77 9.56
N SER A 70 3.83 2.37 10.58
CA SER A 70 3.87 3.03 11.89
C SER A 70 5.26 2.93 12.53
N SER A 71 5.84 1.72 12.54
CA SER A 71 7.14 1.46 13.14
C SER A 71 8.27 2.22 12.43
N LEU A 72 8.28 2.22 11.10
CA LEU A 72 9.25 2.96 10.30
C LEU A 72 9.10 4.47 10.50
N SER A 73 7.87 4.98 10.54
CA SER A 73 7.63 6.40 10.79
C SER A 73 8.18 6.84 12.15
N HIS A 74 8.02 6.03 13.19
CA HIS A 74 8.62 6.31 14.50
C HIS A 74 10.15 6.29 14.46
N ALA A 75 10.74 5.31 13.77
CA ALA A 75 12.19 5.21 13.64
C ALA A 75 12.77 6.41 12.87
N LEU A 76 12.15 6.79 11.75
CA LEU A 76 12.58 7.91 10.92
C LEU A 76 12.46 9.25 11.66
N ASN A 77 11.36 9.46 12.40
CA ASN A 77 11.19 10.65 13.24
C ASN A 77 12.29 10.75 14.31
N LYS A 78 12.68 9.63 14.90
CA LYS A 78 13.74 9.60 15.92
C LYS A 78 15.13 9.86 15.33
N LEU A 79 15.41 9.29 14.15
CA LEU A 79 16.73 9.36 13.52
C LEU A 79 16.99 10.68 12.80
N TYR A 80 16.05 11.11 11.97
CA TYR A 80 16.24 12.23 11.05
C TYR A 80 15.51 13.50 11.46
N LYS A 81 14.53 13.40 12.39
CA LYS A 81 13.70 14.53 12.84
C LYS A 81 13.14 15.34 11.65
N PRO A 82 12.48 14.68 10.69
CA PRO A 82 11.93 15.35 9.53
C PRO A 82 10.81 16.32 9.94
N ASP A 83 10.48 17.28 9.08
CA ASP A 83 9.33 18.17 9.25
C ASP A 83 7.99 17.44 9.07
N GLY A 84 8.01 16.29 8.40
CA GLY A 84 6.87 15.42 8.20
C GLY A 84 7.26 14.09 7.56
N ILE A 85 6.27 13.20 7.38
CA ILE A 85 6.43 11.94 6.63
C ILE A 85 5.32 11.86 5.60
N THR A 86 5.70 11.59 4.35
CA THR A 86 4.75 11.24 3.30
C THR A 86 4.65 9.72 3.20
N ILE A 87 3.43 9.21 3.20
CA ILE A 87 3.13 7.80 2.98
C ILE A 87 2.31 7.74 1.69
N CYS A 88 2.75 6.97 0.71
CA CYS A 88 2.03 6.84 -0.55
C CYS A 88 2.24 5.47 -1.19
N GLN A 89 1.30 5.10 -2.06
CA GLN A 89 1.32 3.90 -2.87
C GLN A 89 0.84 4.28 -4.27
N ASN A 90 1.49 3.76 -5.29
CA ASN A 90 1.11 3.95 -6.68
C ASN A 90 0.51 2.65 -7.20
N GLY A 91 -0.75 2.69 -7.62
CA GLY A 91 -1.48 1.55 -8.16
C GLY A 91 -1.66 1.57 -9.67
N GLY A 92 -2.12 0.46 -10.22
CA GLY A 92 -2.43 0.31 -11.64
C GLY A 92 -1.23 0.62 -12.54
N ALA A 93 -1.44 1.48 -13.53
CA ALA A 93 -0.41 1.87 -14.50
C ALA A 93 0.77 2.67 -13.90
N PHE A 94 0.65 3.11 -12.65
CA PHE A 94 1.69 3.85 -11.93
C PHE A 94 2.53 2.96 -10.99
N ASN A 95 2.25 1.65 -10.93
CA ASN A 95 3.01 0.67 -10.16
C ASN A 95 4.20 0.17 -10.99
N GLU A 96 5.40 0.66 -10.68
CA GLU A 96 6.62 0.35 -11.44
C GLU A 96 7.17 -1.07 -11.17
N LEU A 97 6.91 -1.63 -9.98
CA LEU A 97 7.42 -2.95 -9.61
C LEU A 97 6.49 -4.11 -10.01
N THR A 98 5.26 -3.83 -10.45
CA THR A 98 4.21 -4.86 -10.61
C THR A 98 4.04 -5.76 -9.37
N HIS A 99 4.37 -5.20 -8.23
CA HIS A 99 4.28 -5.75 -6.89
C HIS A 99 3.90 -4.62 -5.95
N PHE A 100 2.94 -4.85 -5.07
CA PHE A 100 2.53 -3.85 -4.11
C PHE A 100 3.71 -3.37 -3.27
N HIS A 101 3.87 -2.06 -3.19
CA HIS A 101 4.86 -1.45 -2.30
C HIS A 101 4.34 -0.12 -1.76
N MET A 102 4.63 0.12 -0.50
CA MET A 102 4.27 1.36 0.20
C MET A 102 5.53 2.18 0.45
N HIS A 103 5.51 3.43 0.01
CA HIS A 103 6.58 4.38 0.29
C HIS A 103 6.38 5.05 1.65
N VAL A 104 7.47 5.20 2.40
CA VAL A 104 7.56 5.99 3.62
C VAL A 104 8.72 6.97 3.46
N ILE A 105 8.41 8.24 3.30
CA ILE A 105 9.35 9.27 2.85
C ILE A 105 9.49 10.35 3.92
N PRO A 106 10.68 10.51 4.56
CA PRO A 106 10.96 11.67 5.40
C PRO A 106 10.92 12.96 4.57
N ARG A 107 10.24 13.97 5.08
CA ARG A 107 10.04 15.23 4.38
C ARG A 107 10.69 16.37 5.14
N PHE A 108 11.35 17.26 4.42
CA PHE A 108 12.04 18.41 4.95
C PHE A 108 11.57 19.67 4.24
N HIS A 109 11.54 20.81 4.96
CA HIS A 109 11.26 22.08 4.32
C HIS A 109 12.22 22.31 3.16
N TYR A 110 11.68 22.66 1.99
CA TYR A 110 12.43 22.88 0.75
C TYR A 110 13.12 21.64 0.15
N ASP A 111 12.65 20.43 0.45
CA ASP A 111 13.15 19.18 -0.13
C ASP A 111 12.85 19.03 -1.64
N GLY A 112 12.07 19.95 -2.21
CA GLY A 112 11.74 19.95 -3.62
C GLY A 112 10.63 18.97 -4.02
N PHE A 113 10.17 18.13 -3.10
CA PHE A 113 9.06 17.22 -3.36
C PHE A 113 7.73 17.96 -3.21
N ALA A 114 6.93 17.95 -4.24
CA ALA A 114 5.58 18.52 -4.21
C ALA A 114 4.63 17.69 -5.06
N TRP A 115 3.36 17.66 -4.64
CA TRP A 115 2.28 17.26 -5.52
C TRP A 115 2.13 18.37 -6.58
N SER A 116 2.23 18.01 -7.85
CA SER A 116 2.00 18.97 -8.94
C SER A 116 0.51 19.03 -9.25
N ASP A 117 0.02 20.22 -9.58
CA ASP A 117 -1.33 20.37 -10.13
C ASP A 117 -1.45 19.62 -11.46
N PRO A 118 -2.65 19.10 -11.79
CA PRO A 118 -2.88 18.49 -13.09
C PRO A 118 -2.54 19.47 -14.22
N LEU A 119 -1.86 18.98 -15.27
CA LEU A 119 -1.47 19.79 -16.43
C LEU A 119 -2.68 20.37 -17.20
N HIS A 120 -3.86 19.79 -17.00
CA HIS A 120 -5.10 20.23 -17.63
C HIS A 120 -6.21 20.28 -16.59
N GLU A 121 -7.07 21.30 -16.69
CA GLU A 121 -8.28 21.37 -15.88
C GLU A 121 -9.25 20.24 -16.27
N HIS A 122 -9.64 19.41 -15.31
CA HIS A 122 -10.59 18.31 -15.51
C HIS A 122 -12.03 18.69 -15.17
N GLY A 123 -12.26 19.91 -14.70
CA GLY A 123 -13.58 20.39 -14.27
C GLY A 123 -14.17 19.63 -13.06
N ALA A 124 -13.38 18.80 -12.38
CA ALA A 124 -13.84 17.93 -11.29
C ALA A 124 -14.53 18.70 -10.16
N ALA A 125 -14.04 19.89 -9.83
CA ALA A 125 -14.63 20.75 -8.79
C ALA A 125 -16.08 21.15 -9.12
N SER A 126 -16.45 21.29 -10.38
CA SER A 126 -17.82 21.63 -10.79
C SER A 126 -18.81 20.46 -10.69
N HIS A 127 -18.32 19.24 -10.53
CA HIS A 127 -19.11 18.00 -10.49
C HIS A 127 -19.16 17.33 -9.11
N LEU A 128 -18.68 17.98 -8.04
CA LEU A 128 -18.55 17.38 -6.70
C LEU A 128 -19.86 16.77 -6.17
N ALA A 129 -21.00 17.43 -6.34
CA ALA A 129 -22.28 16.92 -5.88
C ALA A 129 -22.70 15.62 -6.60
N ALA A 130 -22.56 15.61 -7.92
CA ALA A 130 -22.87 14.42 -8.73
C ALA A 130 -21.88 13.27 -8.47
N THR A 131 -20.60 13.58 -8.33
CA THR A 131 -19.56 12.61 -7.96
C THR A 131 -19.82 12.00 -6.59
N ARG A 132 -20.17 12.83 -5.59
CA ARG A 132 -20.55 12.35 -4.24
C ARG A 132 -21.68 11.32 -4.32
N THR A 133 -22.74 11.62 -5.08
CA THR A 133 -23.88 10.70 -5.20
C THR A 133 -23.44 9.35 -5.79
N LYS A 134 -22.73 9.38 -6.92
CA LYS A 134 -22.25 8.15 -7.58
C LYS A 134 -21.34 7.31 -6.70
N VAL A 135 -20.39 7.93 -6.01
CA VAL A 135 -19.46 7.22 -5.13
C VAL A 135 -20.17 6.66 -3.90
N ALA A 136 -21.11 7.43 -3.32
CA ALA A 136 -21.89 6.95 -2.18
C ALA A 136 -22.74 5.73 -2.54
N GLU A 137 -23.42 5.76 -3.68
CA GLU A 137 -24.20 4.62 -4.18
C GLU A 137 -23.33 3.38 -4.41
N ALA A 138 -22.14 3.54 -5.04
CA ALA A 138 -21.21 2.45 -5.27
C ALA A 138 -20.70 1.84 -3.96
N LEU A 139 -20.37 2.67 -2.95
CA LEU A 139 -19.92 2.20 -1.64
C LEU A 139 -21.03 1.47 -0.88
N HIS A 140 -22.27 1.98 -0.90
CA HIS A 140 -23.40 1.30 -0.27
C HIS A 140 -23.59 -0.11 -0.85
N ASN A 141 -23.55 -0.25 -2.17
CA ASN A 141 -23.68 -1.56 -2.82
C ASN A 141 -22.56 -2.53 -2.38
N LEU A 142 -21.30 -2.05 -2.32
CA LEU A 142 -20.17 -2.88 -1.87
C LEU A 142 -20.32 -3.35 -0.41
N PHE A 143 -20.73 -2.46 0.49
CA PHE A 143 -20.89 -2.80 1.91
C PHE A 143 -22.12 -3.69 2.16
N ASP A 144 -23.21 -3.50 1.42
CA ASP A 144 -24.41 -4.36 1.52
C ASP A 144 -24.11 -5.78 1.00
N ASP A 145 -23.38 -5.92 -0.10
CA ASP A 145 -22.95 -7.22 -0.64
C ASP A 145 -22.03 -7.97 0.33
N THR A 146 -21.12 -7.27 1.00
CA THR A 146 -20.21 -7.85 2.01
C THR A 146 -21.00 -8.31 3.25
N ALA A 147 -21.98 -7.55 3.70
CA ALA A 147 -22.82 -7.91 4.84
C ALA A 147 -23.71 -9.14 4.57
N VAL A 148 -24.10 -9.35 3.31
CA VAL A 148 -24.87 -10.53 2.89
C VAL A 148 -23.99 -11.79 2.82
N ASN A 149 -22.74 -11.66 2.37
CA ASN A 149 -21.82 -12.78 2.26
C ASN A 149 -21.33 -13.28 3.64
N THR A 150 -21.02 -12.37 4.56
CA THR A 150 -20.64 -12.74 5.94
C THR A 150 -21.76 -13.47 6.70
N LYS A 151 -23.03 -13.15 6.44
CA LYS A 151 -24.15 -13.87 7.05
C LYS A 151 -24.31 -15.29 6.51
N LYS A 152 -24.05 -15.51 5.23
CA LYS A 152 -24.12 -16.85 4.61
C LYS A 152 -23.00 -17.78 5.09
N GLU A 153 -21.81 -17.25 5.32
CA GLU A 153 -20.67 -18.03 5.84
C GLU A 153 -20.90 -18.47 7.29
N THR A 154 -21.47 -17.59 8.13
CA THR A 154 -21.80 -17.93 9.52
C THR A 154 -22.97 -18.91 9.65
N GLU A 155 -23.96 -18.90 8.74
CA GLU A 155 -25.06 -19.84 8.71
C GLU A 155 -24.64 -21.23 8.21
N ASN A 156 -23.67 -21.31 7.28
CA ASN A 156 -23.15 -22.58 6.78
C ASN A 156 -22.27 -23.31 7.81
N ASP A 157 -21.47 -22.56 8.58
CA ASP A 157 -20.61 -23.13 9.62
C ASP A 157 -21.41 -23.72 10.80
N GLN A 158 -22.61 -23.17 11.06
CA GLN A 158 -23.53 -23.73 12.08
C GLN A 158 -24.29 -24.96 11.62
N SER A 159 -24.41 -25.20 10.32
CA SER A 159 -25.12 -26.37 9.78
C SER A 159 -24.25 -27.62 9.65
N GLU A 160 -22.91 -27.48 9.68
CA GLU A 160 -21.98 -28.61 9.64
C GLU A 160 -21.62 -29.16 11.03
N GLN A 161 -22.09 -28.55 12.12
CA GLN A 161 -21.81 -28.97 13.51
C GLN A 161 -22.99 -29.72 14.16
N CYS A 162 -24.01 -30.17 13.41
CA CYS A 162 -25.11 -30.99 13.91
C CYS A 162 -25.05 -32.44 13.41
#